data_37500f3a8cfa4d292340cf77095697cf
#
_entry.id   37500f3a8cfa4d292340cf77095697cf
#
_cell.length_a   1.000
_cell.length_b   1.000
_cell.length_c   1.000
_cell.angle_alpha   90.00
_cell.angle_beta   90.00
_cell.angle_gamma   90.00
#
_symmetry.space_group_name_H-M   'P 1'
#
loop_
_entity.id
_entity.type
_entity.pdbx_description
1 polymer ?
#
loop_
_entity_poly.entity_id
_entity_poly.type
_entity_poly.pdbx_seq_one_letter_code
_entity_poly.pdbx_strand_id
1 'polypeptide(L)'
;SGMDRVVLPGFYGATADGHVRTFSRGGSDVTGSILARAVKADIYENWTDVSGFLIADPRVVSDPKVISTITYEELRELSYMGATVLHEDAIFPVRTAGIPINIRNTNCPDAPGTMIVSDDNDEVSGYTITGIAGKKGFCAINMQKAMMNSELGFCRKVLGVLEDNGVNFEHMPSGIDTMSIIISEADMEGKEQQVLSQIRKAVNPDHIEVEHGIALLAVVGRGMRRTRGTAARIFAALAHARINIKMIDQGSSELNVIVGISESDFAEATRRIYDMFINSVE
;
A
#
# COMPACT_ATOMS: atom_id res chain seq x y z
N SER A 1 -22.99 14.07 -31.26
CA SER A 1 -23.79 15.16 -30.69
C SER A 1 -22.91 16.37 -30.56
N GLY A 2 -23.30 17.55 -31.13
CA GLY A 2 -22.54 18.78 -31.11
C GLY A 2 -22.67 19.56 -29.81
N MET A 3 -22.56 18.90 -28.64
CA MET A 3 -22.58 19.59 -27.34
C MET A 3 -21.15 19.80 -26.87
N ASP A 4 -20.78 21.06 -26.64
CA ASP A 4 -19.45 21.44 -26.18
C ASP A 4 -19.26 21.20 -24.67
N ARG A 5 -20.35 21.13 -23.88
CA ARG A 5 -20.34 20.89 -22.44
C ARG A 5 -21.56 20.08 -22.02
N VAL A 6 -21.33 19.12 -21.12
CA VAL A 6 -22.38 18.24 -20.56
C VAL A 6 -22.19 18.13 -19.07
N VAL A 7 -23.28 18.20 -18.30
CA VAL A 7 -23.33 17.90 -16.88
C VAL A 7 -24.10 16.61 -16.68
N LEU A 8 -23.50 15.66 -16.01
CA LEU A 8 -24.09 14.34 -15.73
C LEU A 8 -24.12 14.11 -14.22
N PRO A 9 -25.29 13.70 -13.65
CA PRO A 9 -25.36 13.30 -12.27
C PRO A 9 -24.60 11.98 -12.07
N GLY A 10 -23.91 11.87 -10.95
CA GLY A 10 -23.08 10.70 -10.66
C GLY A 10 -23.57 9.90 -9.45
N PHE A 11 -22.69 8.98 -9.00
CA PHE A 11 -22.77 8.10 -7.83
C PHE A 11 -23.87 7.00 -7.88
N TYR A 12 -24.66 6.88 -8.91
CA TYR A 12 -25.65 5.84 -9.10
C TYR A 12 -25.65 5.29 -10.53
N GLY A 13 -26.25 4.13 -10.69
CA GLY A 13 -26.55 3.50 -11.96
C GLY A 13 -27.96 2.91 -11.94
N ALA A 14 -28.33 2.19 -12.98
CA ALA A 14 -29.58 1.45 -13.06
C ALA A 14 -29.31 -0.02 -13.33
N THR A 15 -30.11 -0.90 -12.74
CA THR A 15 -30.18 -2.32 -13.06
C THR A 15 -30.90 -2.52 -14.41
N ALA A 16 -30.78 -3.72 -14.99
CA ALA A 16 -31.39 -4.03 -16.26
C ALA A 16 -32.93 -3.85 -16.28
N ASP A 17 -33.57 -3.96 -15.13
CA ASP A 17 -35.01 -3.74 -14.90
C ASP A 17 -35.36 -2.28 -14.56
N GLY A 18 -34.39 -1.36 -14.66
CA GLY A 18 -34.56 0.08 -14.49
C GLY A 18 -34.54 0.62 -13.04
N HIS A 19 -34.30 -0.23 -12.04
CA HIS A 19 -34.20 0.23 -10.66
C HIS A 19 -32.88 0.96 -10.41
N VAL A 20 -32.95 2.13 -9.77
CA VAL A 20 -31.78 2.91 -9.37
C VAL A 20 -30.99 2.18 -8.28
N ARG A 21 -29.67 2.09 -8.46
CA ARG A 21 -28.72 1.55 -7.49
C ARG A 21 -27.58 2.53 -7.29
N THR A 22 -27.23 2.80 -6.04
CA THR A 22 -26.05 3.61 -5.68
C THR A 22 -24.82 2.72 -5.58
N PHE A 23 -23.64 3.29 -5.87
CA PHE A 23 -22.39 2.63 -5.55
C PHE A 23 -22.17 2.64 -4.04
N SER A 24 -21.45 1.65 -3.53
CA SER A 24 -21.20 1.48 -2.09
C SER A 24 -20.31 2.58 -1.52
N ARG A 25 -19.29 3.03 -2.28
CA ARG A 25 -18.35 4.09 -1.93
C ARG A 25 -17.70 4.65 -3.18
N GLY A 26 -17.27 5.93 -3.15
CA GLY A 26 -16.56 6.56 -4.27
C GLY A 26 -17.36 6.61 -5.57
N GLY A 27 -18.69 6.56 -5.52
CA GLY A 27 -19.54 6.41 -6.70
C GLY A 27 -19.45 7.58 -7.68
N SER A 28 -19.14 8.78 -7.20
CA SER A 28 -18.87 9.95 -8.06
C SER A 28 -17.60 9.74 -8.87
N ASP A 29 -16.55 9.21 -8.25
CA ASP A 29 -15.27 8.91 -8.89
C ASP A 29 -15.43 7.81 -9.95
N VAL A 30 -16.20 6.75 -9.61
CA VAL A 30 -16.55 5.67 -10.56
C VAL A 30 -17.29 6.24 -11.77
N THR A 31 -18.28 7.11 -11.55
CA THR A 31 -19.06 7.73 -12.64
C THR A 31 -18.15 8.57 -13.53
N GLY A 32 -17.30 9.43 -12.93
CA GLY A 32 -16.35 10.27 -13.67
C GLY A 32 -15.38 9.43 -14.51
N SER A 33 -14.85 8.37 -13.93
CA SER A 33 -13.95 7.43 -14.59
C SER A 33 -14.59 6.71 -15.79
N ILE A 34 -15.82 6.23 -15.63
CA ILE A 34 -16.59 5.59 -16.73
C ILE A 34 -16.85 6.60 -17.85
N LEU A 35 -17.25 7.83 -17.51
CA LEU A 35 -17.52 8.88 -18.48
C LEU A 35 -16.24 9.30 -19.23
N ALA A 36 -15.13 9.52 -18.53
CA ALA A 36 -13.84 9.85 -19.14
C ALA A 36 -13.43 8.80 -20.17
N ARG A 37 -13.57 7.51 -19.82
CA ARG A 37 -13.33 6.41 -20.76
C ARG A 37 -14.31 6.43 -21.95
N ALA A 38 -15.58 6.65 -21.71
CA ALA A 38 -16.62 6.62 -22.75
C ALA A 38 -16.43 7.71 -23.79
N VAL A 39 -15.98 8.91 -23.39
CA VAL A 39 -15.71 10.04 -24.31
C VAL A 39 -14.26 10.03 -24.81
N LYS A 40 -13.42 9.11 -24.36
CA LYS A 40 -11.98 9.07 -24.66
C LYS A 40 -11.30 10.39 -24.29
N ALA A 41 -11.49 10.82 -23.05
CA ALA A 41 -10.95 12.07 -22.55
C ALA A 41 -9.41 12.07 -22.60
N ASP A 42 -8.81 13.25 -22.83
CA ASP A 42 -7.36 13.45 -22.76
C ASP A 42 -6.85 13.39 -21.31
N ILE A 43 -7.69 13.79 -20.35
CA ILE A 43 -7.43 13.80 -18.93
C ILE A 43 -8.73 13.63 -18.13
N TYR A 44 -8.66 12.99 -16.97
CA TYR A 44 -9.71 12.96 -15.97
C TYR A 44 -9.28 13.77 -14.74
N GLU A 45 -9.87 14.93 -14.51
CA GLU A 45 -9.65 15.71 -13.30
C GLU A 45 -10.62 15.26 -12.19
N ASN A 46 -10.07 14.81 -11.07
CA ASN A 46 -10.83 14.48 -9.87
C ASN A 46 -10.66 15.60 -8.83
N TRP A 47 -11.71 16.36 -8.62
CA TRP A 47 -11.72 17.50 -7.72
C TRP A 47 -12.21 17.08 -6.33
N THR A 48 -11.35 17.24 -5.32
CA THR A 48 -11.56 16.83 -3.94
C THR A 48 -11.16 17.96 -2.98
N ASP A 49 -11.07 17.69 -1.68
CA ASP A 49 -10.70 18.65 -0.63
C ASP A 49 -9.19 18.64 -0.28
N VAL A 50 -8.39 17.80 -0.97
CA VAL A 50 -6.94 17.73 -0.78
C VAL A 50 -6.17 18.10 -2.05
N SER A 51 -4.98 18.67 -1.90
CA SER A 51 -4.13 19.13 -3.02
C SER A 51 -3.29 18.04 -3.69
N GLY A 52 -3.76 16.80 -3.68
CA GLY A 52 -3.05 15.65 -4.23
C GLY A 52 -2.57 14.69 -3.14
N PHE A 53 -1.72 13.75 -3.54
CA PHE A 53 -1.08 12.80 -2.62
C PHE A 53 0.14 13.43 -1.97
N LEU A 54 0.35 13.14 -0.70
CA LEU A 54 1.51 13.58 0.06
C LEU A 54 2.56 12.46 0.14
N ILE A 55 3.83 12.82 0.16
CA ILE A 55 4.93 11.85 0.26
C ILE A 55 4.88 11.06 1.57
N ALA A 56 4.34 11.64 2.64
CA ALA A 56 4.14 10.99 3.94
C ALA A 56 2.85 11.49 4.60
N ASP A 57 2.40 10.78 5.63
CA ASP A 57 1.21 11.16 6.42
C ASP A 57 1.44 12.51 7.14
N PRO A 58 0.60 13.55 6.90
CA PRO A 58 0.73 14.86 7.53
C PRO A 58 0.52 14.83 9.05
N ARG A 59 -0.08 13.77 9.58
CA ARG A 59 -0.21 13.56 11.03
C ARG A 59 1.12 13.15 11.68
N VAL A 60 2.08 12.68 10.88
CA VAL A 60 3.39 12.18 11.33
C VAL A 60 4.51 13.12 10.94
N VAL A 61 4.51 13.62 9.71
CA VAL A 61 5.49 14.55 9.16
C VAL A 61 4.83 15.92 9.00
N SER A 62 5.43 16.96 9.57
CA SER A 62 4.91 18.32 9.41
C SER A 62 5.16 18.81 7.99
N ASP A 63 4.13 19.30 7.31
CA ASP A 63 4.17 19.89 5.97
C ASP A 63 4.90 19.00 4.94
N PRO A 64 4.42 17.74 4.73
CA PRO A 64 5.04 16.84 3.77
C PRO A 64 4.80 17.34 2.35
N LYS A 65 5.81 17.17 1.48
CA LYS A 65 5.72 17.59 0.07
C LYS A 65 4.65 16.80 -0.67
N VAL A 66 4.03 17.46 -1.65
CA VAL A 66 3.06 16.85 -2.56
C VAL A 66 3.80 16.01 -3.61
N ILE A 67 3.27 14.84 -3.91
CA ILE A 67 3.72 13.99 -5.01
C ILE A 67 3.23 14.63 -6.32
N SER A 68 4.13 15.09 -7.19
CA SER A 68 3.75 15.69 -8.46
C SER A 68 3.19 14.67 -9.45
N THR A 69 3.83 13.51 -9.54
CA THR A 69 3.46 12.44 -10.47
C THR A 69 3.63 11.08 -9.81
N ILE A 70 2.64 10.20 -9.98
CA ILE A 70 2.61 8.84 -9.45
C ILE A 70 2.07 7.89 -10.52
N THR A 71 2.59 6.67 -10.60
CA THR A 71 1.99 5.64 -11.47
C THR A 71 0.85 4.92 -10.77
N TYR A 72 0.04 4.19 -11.55
CA TYR A 72 -1.03 3.36 -10.97
C TYR A 72 -0.49 2.26 -10.06
N GLU A 73 0.67 1.65 -10.38
CA GLU A 73 1.30 0.65 -9.52
C GLU A 73 1.77 1.26 -8.19
N GLU A 74 2.47 2.41 -8.22
CA GLU A 74 2.90 3.10 -7.00
C GLU A 74 1.72 3.56 -6.15
N LEU A 75 0.65 4.07 -6.78
CA LEU A 75 -0.58 4.45 -6.09
C LEU A 75 -1.19 3.25 -5.36
N ARG A 76 -1.24 2.10 -6.01
CA ARG A 76 -1.77 0.88 -5.42
C ARG A 76 -0.97 0.45 -4.19
N GLU A 77 0.36 0.48 -4.28
CA GLU A 77 1.25 0.15 -3.14
C GLU A 77 0.99 1.10 -1.95
N LEU A 78 0.95 2.41 -2.19
CA LEU A 78 0.70 3.41 -1.14
C LEU A 78 -0.71 3.27 -0.57
N SER A 79 -1.73 3.05 -1.41
CA SER A 79 -3.12 2.91 -0.97
C SER A 79 -3.33 1.66 -0.13
N TYR A 80 -2.72 0.54 -0.51
CA TYR A 80 -2.74 -0.70 0.26
C TYR A 80 -2.17 -0.49 1.67
N MET A 81 -1.11 0.30 1.77
CA MET A 81 -0.48 0.67 3.04
C MET A 81 -1.15 1.85 3.76
N GLY A 82 -2.32 2.31 3.31
CA GLY A 82 -3.17 3.25 4.04
C GLY A 82 -3.15 4.71 3.56
N ALA A 83 -2.38 5.06 2.54
CA ALA A 83 -2.42 6.39 1.93
C ALA A 83 -3.61 6.50 0.95
N THR A 84 -4.84 6.59 1.47
CA THR A 84 -6.05 6.55 0.64
C THR A 84 -6.56 7.96 0.36
N VAL A 85 -6.50 8.39 -0.90
CA VAL A 85 -7.16 9.62 -1.42
C VAL A 85 -8.25 9.25 -2.40
N LEU A 86 -8.06 8.19 -3.18
CA LEU A 86 -8.97 7.74 -4.22
C LEU A 86 -9.28 6.25 -4.06
N HIS A 87 -10.52 5.84 -4.32
CA HIS A 87 -10.90 4.44 -4.23
C HIS A 87 -10.35 3.67 -5.44
N GLU A 88 -9.70 2.52 -5.22
CA GLU A 88 -9.03 1.74 -6.29
C GLU A 88 -10.00 1.32 -7.39
N ASP A 89 -11.20 0.88 -7.03
CA ASP A 89 -12.23 0.46 -8.00
C ASP A 89 -12.69 1.61 -8.90
N ALA A 90 -12.60 2.85 -8.40
CA ALA A 90 -13.02 4.03 -9.13
C ALA A 90 -12.13 4.35 -10.33
N ILE A 91 -10.85 3.99 -10.27
CA ILE A 91 -9.87 4.34 -11.31
C ILE A 91 -9.72 3.26 -12.39
N PHE A 92 -10.27 2.07 -12.19
CA PHE A 92 -10.12 0.95 -13.12
C PHE A 92 -10.52 1.27 -14.58
N PRO A 93 -11.65 1.96 -14.85
CA PRO A 93 -12.03 2.30 -16.22
C PRO A 93 -11.02 3.20 -16.95
N VAL A 94 -10.50 4.23 -16.29
CA VAL A 94 -9.52 5.16 -16.89
C VAL A 94 -8.12 4.55 -16.99
N ARG A 95 -7.72 3.75 -15.98
CA ARG A 95 -6.47 2.97 -16.03
C ARG A 95 -6.43 2.06 -17.26
N THR A 96 -7.49 1.31 -17.49
CA THR A 96 -7.59 0.39 -18.65
C THR A 96 -7.56 1.14 -19.98
N ALA A 97 -8.00 2.39 -20.01
CA ALA A 97 -7.99 3.24 -21.21
C ALA A 97 -6.69 4.05 -21.35
N GLY A 98 -5.77 3.99 -20.40
CA GLY A 98 -4.53 4.78 -20.39
C GLY A 98 -4.76 6.30 -20.21
N ILE A 99 -5.91 6.70 -19.67
CA ILE A 99 -6.25 8.11 -19.48
C ILE A 99 -5.62 8.58 -18.16
N PRO A 100 -4.78 9.64 -18.15
CA PRO A 100 -4.21 10.17 -16.92
C PRO A 100 -5.28 10.80 -16.03
N ILE A 101 -5.05 10.74 -14.70
CA ILE A 101 -5.91 11.39 -13.72
C ILE A 101 -5.14 12.52 -13.06
N ASN A 102 -5.76 13.69 -12.88
CA ASN A 102 -5.23 14.75 -12.04
C ASN A 102 -6.10 14.94 -10.80
N ILE A 103 -5.53 14.76 -9.63
CA ILE A 103 -6.18 15.01 -8.34
C ILE A 103 -6.02 16.49 -8.01
N ARG A 104 -7.13 17.23 -7.97
CA ARG A 104 -7.17 18.68 -7.79
C ARG A 104 -7.94 19.07 -6.52
N ASN A 105 -7.55 20.20 -5.93
CA ASN A 105 -8.20 20.72 -4.72
C ASN A 105 -9.24 21.79 -5.05
N THR A 106 -10.49 21.54 -4.70
CA THR A 106 -11.59 22.51 -4.86
C THR A 106 -11.40 23.79 -4.04
N ASN A 107 -10.69 23.70 -2.91
CA ASN A 107 -10.40 24.83 -2.02
C ASN A 107 -9.12 25.59 -2.44
N CYS A 108 -8.29 25.01 -3.32
CA CYS A 108 -7.07 25.61 -3.84
C CYS A 108 -6.92 25.26 -5.32
N PRO A 109 -7.75 25.83 -6.22
CA PRO A 109 -7.83 25.42 -7.62
C PRO A 109 -6.56 25.72 -8.44
N ASP A 110 -5.72 26.63 -7.97
CA ASP A 110 -4.44 26.95 -8.61
C ASP A 110 -3.32 25.95 -8.28
N ALA A 111 -3.51 25.10 -7.25
CA ALA A 111 -2.55 24.06 -6.92
C ALA A 111 -2.49 23.02 -8.05
N PRO A 112 -1.28 22.58 -8.51
CA PRO A 112 -1.14 21.64 -9.61
C PRO A 112 -1.72 20.26 -9.32
N GLY A 113 -1.78 19.88 -8.05
CA GLY A 113 -2.26 18.56 -7.63
C GLY A 113 -1.28 17.42 -7.90
N THR A 114 -1.80 16.21 -8.02
CA THR A 114 -1.01 15.01 -8.37
C THR A 114 -1.51 14.40 -9.67
N MET A 115 -0.59 14.17 -10.60
CA MET A 115 -0.86 13.41 -11.82
C MET A 115 -0.68 11.92 -11.59
N ILE A 116 -1.71 11.12 -11.86
CA ILE A 116 -1.64 9.66 -11.90
C ILE A 116 -1.51 9.26 -13.37
N VAL A 117 -0.44 8.56 -13.69
CA VAL A 117 -0.08 8.19 -15.06
C VAL A 117 0.05 6.68 -15.23
N SER A 118 0.15 6.21 -16.46
CA SER A 118 0.38 4.81 -16.78
C SER A 118 1.74 4.33 -16.26
N ASP A 119 1.84 3.00 -16.06
CA ASP A 119 3.01 2.37 -15.45
C ASP A 119 4.25 2.35 -16.36
N ASP A 120 4.09 2.60 -17.66
CA ASP A 120 5.15 2.77 -18.66
C ASP A 120 5.75 4.19 -18.71
N ASN A 121 5.21 5.12 -17.92
CA ASN A 121 5.77 6.46 -17.79
C ASN A 121 7.08 6.42 -17.00
N ASP A 122 8.18 6.68 -17.68
CA ASP A 122 9.54 6.64 -17.12
C ASP A 122 9.99 7.96 -16.46
N GLU A 123 9.18 9.01 -16.49
CA GLU A 123 9.49 10.27 -15.85
C GLU A 123 9.50 10.12 -14.34
N VAL A 124 10.67 10.10 -13.74
CA VAL A 124 10.86 10.09 -12.29
C VAL A 124 10.68 11.52 -11.77
N SER A 125 9.72 11.73 -10.89
CA SER A 125 9.65 12.95 -10.07
C SER A 125 10.95 13.09 -9.29
N GLY A 126 11.54 14.27 -9.19
CA GLY A 126 12.88 14.60 -8.66
C GLY A 126 13.44 13.87 -7.44
N TYR A 127 12.71 12.91 -6.85
CA TYR A 127 13.13 12.09 -5.70
C TYR A 127 13.21 10.62 -6.08
N THR A 128 14.11 9.88 -5.40
CA THR A 128 14.27 8.42 -5.58
C THR A 128 13.02 7.65 -5.14
N ILE A 129 12.33 8.14 -4.11
CA ILE A 129 11.08 7.57 -3.60
C ILE A 129 9.90 8.45 -3.98
N THR A 130 8.75 7.83 -4.16
CA THR A 130 7.49 8.52 -4.47
C THR A 130 6.68 8.78 -3.21
N GLY A 131 6.68 7.83 -2.25
CA GLY A 131 5.97 8.02 -1.01
C GLY A 131 6.33 7.02 0.07
N ILE A 132 5.89 7.33 1.28
CA ILE A 132 6.05 6.52 2.49
C ILE A 132 4.67 6.35 3.10
N ALA A 133 4.22 5.11 3.23
CA ALA A 133 2.95 4.78 3.86
C ALA A 133 3.13 3.62 4.83
N GLY A 134 2.21 3.46 5.78
CA GLY A 134 2.29 2.33 6.68
C GLY A 134 1.06 2.18 7.55
N LYS A 135 0.93 1.00 8.12
CA LYS A 135 -0.17 0.60 9.00
C LYS A 135 0.37 0.01 10.28
N LYS A 136 -0.39 0.16 11.33
CA LYS A 136 -0.22 -0.48 12.64
C LYS A 136 -1.23 -1.62 12.79
N GLY A 137 -1.14 -2.37 13.89
CA GLY A 137 -2.10 -3.41 14.22
C GLY A 137 -1.78 -4.75 13.56
N PHE A 138 -0.49 -5.11 13.53
CA PHE A 138 -0.06 -6.42 13.06
C PHE A 138 0.60 -7.21 14.18
N CYS A 139 0.51 -8.53 14.05
CA CYS A 139 1.28 -9.50 14.83
C CYS A 139 2.05 -10.43 13.87
N ALA A 140 3.08 -11.08 14.40
CA ALA A 140 3.84 -12.10 13.70
C ALA A 140 3.69 -13.44 14.41
N ILE A 141 3.28 -14.48 13.68
CA ILE A 141 3.47 -15.85 14.12
C ILE A 141 4.89 -16.27 13.75
N ASN A 142 5.76 -16.36 14.73
CA ASN A 142 7.15 -16.78 14.55
C ASN A 142 7.27 -18.28 14.83
N MET A 143 7.83 -19.03 13.87
CA MET A 143 8.02 -20.47 13.96
C MET A 143 9.47 -20.85 13.72
N GLN A 144 9.94 -21.84 14.48
CA GLN A 144 11.23 -22.47 14.26
C GLN A 144 11.05 -23.98 14.18
N LYS A 145 11.68 -24.61 13.20
CA LYS A 145 11.70 -26.04 13.03
C LYS A 145 12.98 -26.48 12.35
N ALA A 146 13.72 -27.40 13.01
CA ALA A 146 14.91 -27.98 12.43
C ALA A 146 14.58 -28.71 11.11
N MET A 147 15.39 -28.45 10.08
CA MET A 147 15.22 -28.97 8.73
C MET A 147 13.89 -28.59 8.04
N MET A 148 13.31 -27.44 8.40
CA MET A 148 12.05 -26.95 7.83
C MET A 148 12.09 -26.87 6.29
N ASN A 149 13.22 -26.43 5.74
CA ASN A 149 13.44 -26.30 4.30
C ASN A 149 13.41 -27.65 3.56
N SER A 150 13.63 -28.76 4.24
CA SER A 150 13.59 -30.12 3.69
C SER A 150 12.21 -30.77 3.81
N GLU A 151 11.29 -30.20 4.57
CA GLU A 151 9.94 -30.71 4.74
C GLU A 151 9.03 -30.28 3.59
N LEU A 152 8.73 -31.22 2.70
CA LEU A 152 7.84 -30.95 1.56
C LEU A 152 6.46 -30.50 2.01
N GLY A 153 6.05 -29.33 1.52
CA GLY A 153 4.72 -28.77 1.77
C GLY A 153 4.54 -28.13 3.14
N PHE A 154 5.62 -27.82 3.88
CA PHE A 154 5.55 -27.16 5.19
C PHE A 154 4.71 -25.88 5.13
N CYS A 155 5.07 -24.92 4.26
CA CYS A 155 4.34 -23.65 4.10
C CYS A 155 2.88 -23.89 3.71
N ARG A 156 2.60 -24.84 2.80
CA ARG A 156 1.23 -25.17 2.39
C ARG A 156 0.37 -25.65 3.58
N LYS A 157 0.93 -26.48 4.45
CA LYS A 157 0.22 -26.97 5.64
C LYS A 157 -0.11 -25.82 6.59
N VAL A 158 0.83 -24.91 6.80
CA VAL A 158 0.63 -23.73 7.65
C VAL A 158 -0.41 -22.79 7.05
N LEU A 159 -0.29 -22.46 5.78
CA LEU A 159 -1.27 -21.60 5.07
C LEU A 159 -2.65 -22.24 5.02
N GLY A 160 -2.76 -23.58 4.90
CA GLY A 160 -4.02 -24.28 4.99
C GLY A 160 -4.70 -24.11 6.35
N VAL A 161 -3.94 -24.08 7.45
CA VAL A 161 -4.51 -23.77 8.77
C VAL A 161 -5.06 -22.34 8.83
N LEU A 162 -4.37 -21.37 8.23
CA LEU A 162 -4.88 -19.99 8.18
C LEU A 162 -6.15 -19.90 7.35
N GLU A 163 -6.18 -20.55 6.18
CA GLU A 163 -7.34 -20.63 5.30
C GLU A 163 -8.56 -21.23 6.03
N ASP A 164 -8.38 -22.37 6.70
CA ASP A 164 -9.43 -23.06 7.47
C ASP A 164 -10.02 -22.21 8.59
N ASN A 165 -9.24 -21.23 9.10
CA ASN A 165 -9.69 -20.30 10.15
C ASN A 165 -10.13 -18.93 9.59
N GLY A 166 -10.13 -18.74 8.25
CA GLY A 166 -10.47 -17.47 7.63
C GLY A 166 -9.55 -16.34 8.08
N VAL A 167 -8.23 -16.60 8.13
CA VAL A 167 -7.19 -15.65 8.51
C VAL A 167 -6.35 -15.33 7.28
N ASN A 168 -6.31 -14.05 6.90
CA ASN A 168 -5.43 -13.58 5.83
C ASN A 168 -4.03 -13.28 6.39
N PHE A 169 -3.02 -13.37 5.53
CA PHE A 169 -1.65 -12.94 5.86
C PHE A 169 -1.19 -11.86 4.90
N GLU A 170 -0.30 -10.99 5.40
CA GLU A 170 0.28 -9.90 4.61
C GLU A 170 1.63 -10.30 4.00
N HIS A 171 2.52 -10.83 4.84
CA HIS A 171 3.88 -11.23 4.46
C HIS A 171 4.27 -12.54 5.12
N MET A 172 5.18 -13.28 4.49
CA MET A 172 5.67 -14.56 4.99
C MET A 172 7.19 -14.69 4.76
N PRO A 173 8.01 -13.91 5.47
CA PRO A 173 9.46 -14.07 5.41
C PRO A 173 9.86 -15.45 5.96
N SER A 174 10.69 -16.16 5.21
CA SER A 174 11.15 -17.51 5.57
C SER A 174 12.66 -17.63 5.45
N GLY A 175 13.26 -18.28 6.46
CA GLY A 175 14.65 -18.72 6.48
C GLY A 175 14.78 -20.21 6.20
N ILE A 176 15.92 -20.80 6.60
CA ILE A 176 16.18 -22.22 6.45
C ILE A 176 15.33 -23.03 7.45
N ASP A 177 15.37 -22.63 8.71
CA ASP A 177 14.71 -23.30 9.83
C ASP A 177 13.72 -22.39 10.56
N THR A 178 13.40 -21.23 10.01
CA THR A 178 12.50 -20.24 10.60
C THR A 178 11.52 -19.71 9.58
N MET A 179 10.32 -19.39 10.03
CA MET A 179 9.29 -18.70 9.25
C MET A 179 8.53 -17.75 10.15
N SER A 180 8.27 -16.56 9.64
CA SER A 180 7.34 -15.61 10.26
C SER A 180 6.15 -15.38 9.35
N ILE A 181 4.97 -15.24 9.90
CA ILE A 181 3.77 -14.87 9.16
C ILE A 181 3.23 -13.60 9.78
N ILE A 182 3.17 -12.55 9.01
CA ILE A 182 2.63 -11.26 9.42
C ILE A 182 1.14 -11.23 9.13
N ILE A 183 0.34 -10.94 10.13
CA ILE A 183 -1.12 -11.02 10.10
C ILE A 183 -1.68 -9.77 10.78
N SER A 184 -2.81 -9.26 10.30
CA SER A 184 -3.56 -8.21 11.01
C SER A 184 -4.04 -8.74 12.38
N GLU A 185 -3.84 -7.96 13.45
CA GLU A 185 -4.34 -8.33 14.78
C GLU A 185 -5.86 -8.52 14.78
N ALA A 186 -6.58 -7.75 13.96
CA ALA A 186 -8.02 -7.89 13.82
C ALA A 186 -8.44 -9.25 13.24
N ASP A 187 -7.66 -9.83 12.31
CA ASP A 187 -7.93 -11.16 11.74
C ASP A 187 -7.63 -12.29 12.74
N MET A 188 -6.73 -12.03 13.70
CA MET A 188 -6.36 -12.98 14.77
C MET A 188 -7.25 -12.90 16.02
N GLU A 189 -8.04 -11.82 16.15
CA GLU A 189 -8.86 -11.61 17.34
C GLU A 189 -9.78 -12.80 17.62
N GLY A 190 -9.66 -13.38 18.81
CA GLY A 190 -10.41 -14.56 19.27
C GLY A 190 -9.99 -15.89 18.62
N LYS A 191 -9.06 -15.92 17.68
CA LYS A 191 -8.65 -17.14 16.94
C LYS A 191 -7.24 -17.62 17.29
N GLU A 192 -6.42 -16.82 17.95
CA GLU A 192 -4.99 -17.05 18.15
C GLU A 192 -4.69 -18.45 18.71
N GLN A 193 -5.30 -18.82 19.84
CA GLN A 193 -5.05 -20.10 20.47
C GLN A 193 -5.44 -21.30 19.60
N GLN A 194 -6.52 -21.16 18.84
CA GLN A 194 -6.99 -22.19 17.91
C GLN A 194 -6.01 -22.35 16.76
N VAL A 195 -5.60 -21.25 16.12
CA VAL A 195 -4.64 -21.24 15.00
C VAL A 195 -3.32 -21.84 15.44
N LEU A 196 -2.74 -21.40 16.58
CA LEU A 196 -1.48 -21.94 17.10
C LEU A 196 -1.57 -23.45 17.40
N SER A 197 -2.69 -23.90 17.99
CA SER A 197 -2.90 -25.33 18.28
C SER A 197 -2.96 -26.16 16.99
N GLN A 198 -3.64 -25.66 15.97
CA GLN A 198 -3.75 -26.35 14.69
C GLN A 198 -2.41 -26.36 13.92
N ILE A 199 -1.64 -25.27 13.95
CA ILE A 199 -0.29 -25.21 13.35
C ILE A 199 0.61 -26.23 14.06
N ARG A 200 0.59 -26.31 15.42
CA ARG A 200 1.36 -27.30 16.15
C ARG A 200 1.03 -28.75 15.71
N LYS A 201 -0.25 -29.04 15.49
CA LYS A 201 -0.70 -30.36 14.99
C LYS A 201 -0.28 -30.63 13.54
N ALA A 202 -0.33 -29.62 12.69
CA ALA A 202 -0.08 -29.77 11.26
C ALA A 202 1.39 -29.95 10.91
N VAL A 203 2.31 -29.23 11.61
CA VAL A 203 3.73 -29.17 11.24
C VAL A 203 4.69 -29.44 12.39
N ASN A 204 4.21 -29.59 13.62
CA ASN A 204 5.01 -29.87 14.82
C ASN A 204 6.29 -29.02 14.88
N PRO A 205 6.21 -27.69 15.01
CA PRO A 205 7.37 -26.83 15.12
C PRO A 205 8.09 -27.03 16.46
N ASP A 206 9.40 -26.83 16.51
CA ASP A 206 10.19 -26.88 17.72
C ASP A 206 9.84 -25.71 18.64
N HIS A 207 9.59 -24.53 18.04
CA HIS A 207 9.12 -23.33 18.73
C HIS A 207 8.07 -22.61 17.88
N ILE A 208 7.06 -22.05 18.54
CA ILE A 208 6.05 -21.17 17.93
C ILE A 208 5.56 -20.18 18.98
N GLU A 209 5.58 -18.91 18.61
CA GLU A 209 5.09 -17.79 19.44
C GLU A 209 4.40 -16.73 18.56
N VAL A 210 3.64 -15.85 19.20
CA VAL A 210 3.06 -14.66 18.57
C VAL A 210 3.70 -13.42 19.15
N GLU A 211 4.21 -12.57 18.29
CA GLU A 211 4.72 -11.26 18.64
C GLU A 211 3.72 -10.18 18.18
N HIS A 212 3.19 -9.42 19.13
CA HIS A 212 2.22 -8.35 18.89
C HIS A 212 2.87 -6.96 18.72
N GLY A 213 2.04 -5.98 18.33
CA GLY A 213 2.45 -4.57 18.26
C GLY A 213 3.46 -4.30 17.16
N ILE A 214 3.23 -4.89 15.99
CA ILE A 214 4.03 -4.66 14.79
C ILE A 214 3.35 -3.61 13.90
N ALA A 215 4.15 -2.70 13.38
CA ALA A 215 3.78 -1.81 12.29
C ALA A 215 4.55 -2.17 11.02
N LEU A 216 3.87 -2.10 9.89
CA LEU A 216 4.46 -2.22 8.56
C LEU A 216 4.62 -0.83 7.96
N LEU A 217 5.81 -0.54 7.46
CA LEU A 217 6.15 0.71 6.79
C LEU A 217 6.68 0.41 5.39
N ALA A 218 6.00 0.90 4.36
CA ALA A 218 6.40 0.77 2.98
C ALA A 218 7.03 2.08 2.47
N VAL A 219 8.19 1.96 1.87
CA VAL A 219 8.83 3.01 1.07
C VAL A 219 8.62 2.65 -0.38
N VAL A 220 7.92 3.48 -1.11
CA VAL A 220 7.47 3.20 -2.48
C VAL A 220 8.11 4.17 -3.46
N GLY A 221 8.54 3.70 -4.62
CA GLY A 221 9.00 4.56 -5.69
C GLY A 221 9.69 3.80 -6.82
N ARG A 222 9.26 4.03 -8.06
CA ARG A 222 9.88 3.47 -9.27
C ARG A 222 11.34 3.90 -9.47
N GLY A 223 11.74 5.04 -8.88
CA GLY A 223 13.12 5.50 -8.88
C GLY A 223 14.08 4.54 -8.19
N MET A 224 13.60 3.68 -7.28
CA MET A 224 14.41 2.69 -6.57
C MET A 224 15.00 1.63 -7.50
N ARG A 225 14.27 1.23 -8.56
CA ARG A 225 14.76 0.27 -9.58
C ARG A 225 16.06 0.73 -10.26
N ARG A 226 16.28 2.04 -10.36
CA ARG A 226 17.41 2.66 -11.07
C ARG A 226 18.46 3.27 -10.16
N THR A 227 18.15 3.47 -8.87
CA THR A 227 19.02 4.14 -7.91
C THR A 227 19.66 3.13 -6.95
N ARG A 228 20.95 2.89 -7.15
CA ARG A 228 21.71 2.00 -6.26
C ARG A 228 21.79 2.57 -4.84
N GLY A 229 21.71 1.70 -3.84
CA GLY A 229 21.88 2.08 -2.44
C GLY A 229 20.61 2.60 -1.76
N THR A 230 19.44 2.58 -2.41
CA THR A 230 18.17 3.02 -1.82
C THR A 230 17.82 2.25 -0.55
N ALA A 231 17.91 0.91 -0.57
CA ALA A 231 17.69 0.09 0.62
C ALA A 231 18.68 0.44 1.75
N ALA A 232 19.97 0.67 1.41
CA ALA A 232 20.97 1.08 2.40
C ALA A 232 20.60 2.41 3.07
N ARG A 233 20.07 3.37 2.33
CA ARG A 233 19.60 4.66 2.90
C ARG A 233 18.40 4.47 3.83
N ILE A 234 17.43 3.61 3.47
CA ILE A 234 16.29 3.27 4.34
C ILE A 234 16.80 2.68 5.65
N PHE A 235 17.66 1.67 5.57
CA PHE A 235 18.19 1.01 6.77
C PHE A 235 19.09 1.92 7.60
N ALA A 236 19.90 2.80 6.97
CA ALA A 236 20.69 3.80 7.67
C ALA A 236 19.81 4.80 8.43
N ALA A 237 18.69 5.26 7.84
CA ALA A 237 17.76 6.15 8.53
C ALA A 237 17.19 5.50 9.80
N LEU A 238 16.79 4.23 9.72
CA LEU A 238 16.29 3.47 10.87
C LEU A 238 17.40 3.20 11.91
N ALA A 239 18.59 2.82 11.47
CA ALA A 239 19.72 2.55 12.35
C ALA A 239 20.17 3.80 13.13
N HIS A 240 20.24 4.97 12.48
CA HIS A 240 20.54 6.25 13.14
C HIS A 240 19.49 6.61 14.20
N ALA A 241 18.24 6.24 13.98
CA ALA A 241 17.16 6.40 14.95
C ALA A 241 17.13 5.30 16.04
N ARG A 242 18.05 4.32 15.97
CA ARG A 242 18.09 3.15 16.87
C ARG A 242 16.81 2.30 16.83
N ILE A 243 16.17 2.26 15.68
CA ILE A 243 14.95 1.47 15.45
C ILE A 243 15.35 0.08 15.02
N ASN A 244 14.86 -0.93 15.71
CA ASN A 244 15.05 -2.33 15.33
C ASN A 244 14.09 -2.75 14.22
N ILE A 245 14.64 -3.40 13.20
CA ILE A 245 13.86 -3.97 12.10
C ILE A 245 13.54 -5.44 12.43
N LYS A 246 12.26 -5.78 12.45
CA LYS A 246 11.76 -7.12 12.74
C LYS A 246 11.60 -7.97 11.47
N MET A 247 11.29 -7.29 10.35
CA MET A 247 11.04 -7.92 9.06
C MET A 247 11.45 -6.98 7.93
N ILE A 248 11.93 -7.54 6.83
CA ILE A 248 12.20 -6.85 5.56
C ILE A 248 11.56 -7.66 4.45
N ASP A 249 10.83 -6.98 3.58
CA ASP A 249 10.33 -7.54 2.33
C ASP A 249 10.58 -6.57 1.17
N GLN A 250 11.04 -7.12 0.05
CA GLN A 250 11.18 -6.40 -1.21
C GLN A 250 10.79 -7.36 -2.33
N GLY A 251 9.63 -7.13 -2.93
CA GLY A 251 9.12 -7.95 -4.01
C GLY A 251 9.93 -7.82 -5.31
N SER A 252 9.65 -8.72 -6.26
CA SER A 252 10.29 -8.75 -7.58
C SER A 252 9.99 -7.50 -8.43
N SER A 253 8.99 -6.71 -8.07
CA SER A 253 8.68 -5.45 -8.73
C SER A 253 9.72 -4.37 -8.47
N GLU A 254 10.49 -4.48 -7.36
CA GLU A 254 11.44 -3.47 -6.87
C GLU A 254 10.82 -2.06 -6.69
N LEU A 255 9.48 -2.00 -6.63
CA LEU A 255 8.73 -0.76 -6.44
C LEU A 255 8.66 -0.31 -4.98
N ASN A 256 8.80 -1.25 -4.06
CA ASN A 256 8.72 -0.98 -2.64
C ASN A 256 9.80 -1.71 -1.85
N VAL A 257 10.09 -1.18 -0.66
CA VAL A 257 10.76 -1.87 0.43
C VAL A 257 9.84 -1.75 1.63
N ILE A 258 9.43 -2.88 2.19
CA ILE A 258 8.57 -2.94 3.37
C ILE A 258 9.41 -3.36 4.56
N VAL A 259 9.29 -2.63 5.66
CA VAL A 259 9.94 -2.97 6.94
C VAL A 259 8.89 -3.15 8.02
N GLY A 260 9.01 -4.23 8.78
CA GLY A 260 8.27 -4.46 10.02
C GLY A 260 9.07 -3.92 11.20
N ILE A 261 8.44 -3.11 12.03
CA ILE A 261 9.03 -2.46 13.20
C ILE A 261 8.05 -2.50 14.37
N SER A 262 8.49 -2.12 15.57
CA SER A 262 7.56 -1.90 16.68
C SER A 262 6.62 -0.74 16.40
N GLU A 263 5.36 -0.84 16.80
CA GLU A 263 4.38 0.24 16.61
C GLU A 263 4.77 1.55 17.28
N SER A 264 5.47 1.48 18.41
CA SER A 264 6.00 2.64 19.12
C SER A 264 6.95 3.47 18.27
N ASP A 265 7.67 2.82 17.35
CA ASP A 265 8.71 3.44 16.54
C ASP A 265 8.18 3.98 15.21
N PHE A 266 6.91 3.69 14.87
CA PHE A 266 6.32 3.98 13.57
C PHE A 266 6.46 5.46 13.14
N ALA A 267 6.11 6.38 14.03
CA ALA A 267 6.14 7.82 13.70
C ALA A 267 7.58 8.31 13.51
N GLU A 268 8.51 7.86 14.35
CA GLU A 268 9.92 8.24 14.24
C GLU A 268 10.57 7.65 12.99
N ALA A 269 10.28 6.37 12.68
CA ALA A 269 10.73 5.70 11.46
C ALA A 269 10.29 6.47 10.21
N THR A 270 9.02 6.84 10.14
CA THR A 270 8.46 7.60 9.02
C THR A 270 9.19 8.93 8.83
N ARG A 271 9.38 9.71 9.92
CA ARG A 271 10.10 10.98 9.87
C ARG A 271 11.53 10.83 9.39
N ARG A 272 12.26 9.85 9.92
CA ARG A 272 13.68 9.65 9.58
C ARG A 272 13.89 9.21 8.13
N ILE A 273 13.01 8.36 7.63
CA ILE A 273 13.05 7.98 6.20
C ILE A 273 12.69 9.19 5.33
N TYR A 274 11.66 9.95 5.71
CA TYR A 274 11.29 11.17 4.99
C TYR A 274 12.47 12.16 4.93
N ASP A 275 13.09 12.45 6.05
CA ASP A 275 14.26 13.37 6.12
C ASP A 275 15.42 12.88 5.27
N MET A 276 15.70 11.58 5.27
CA MET A 276 16.79 10.97 4.50
C MET A 276 16.59 11.12 2.98
N PHE A 277 15.37 11.09 2.49
CA PHE A 277 15.09 11.09 1.05
C PHE A 277 14.64 12.45 0.50
N ILE A 278 14.05 13.29 1.34
CA ILE A 278 13.42 14.53 0.91
C ILE A 278 14.19 15.77 1.38
N ASN A 279 14.63 15.78 2.66
CA ASN A 279 15.29 16.94 3.25
C ASN A 279 16.82 16.88 3.15
N SER A 280 17.41 15.68 2.95
CA SER A 280 18.87 15.50 2.82
C SER A 280 19.35 15.51 1.36
N VAL A 281 18.50 15.88 0.41
CA VAL A 281 18.88 16.05 -1.00
C VAL A 281 19.24 17.51 -1.21
N GLU A 282 20.48 17.87 -0.86
CA GLU A 282 21.19 19.05 -1.34
C GLU A 282 22.43 18.63 -2.13
#